data_80c5786a8af83e44ce9bfccbe8fe9751
#
_entry.id   80c5786a8af83e44ce9bfccbe8fe9751
#
_cell.length_a   1.000
_cell.length_b   1.000
_cell.length_c   1.000
_cell.angle_alpha   90.00
_cell.angle_beta   90.00
_cell.angle_gamma   90.00
#
_symmetry.space_group_name_H-M   'P 1'
#
loop_
_entity.id
_entity.type
_entity.pdbx_description
1 polymer ?
#
loop_
_entity_poly.entity_id
_entity_poly.type
_entity_poly.pdbx_seq_one_letter_code
_entity_poly.pdbx_strand_id
1 'polypeptide(L)'
;MQAKFYFNATFTIICKKFIGFFMKIDKIFIACDHAGVELKAELKEAIKKLGYEVIDLGTNDKNSVDYPDYAHLLASKLEPDCYGVLICGTGIGISIAANRHENVRCALCHDEFTARLAREHNDANVIAFGARVIGAGMATAALETFLKTEFAGGRHERRVKKIELKEAK
;
A
#
# COMPACT_ATOMS: atom_id res chain seq x y z
N MET A 1 52.48 1.89 -28.48
CA MET A 1 52.28 1.14 -27.19
C MET A 1 50.87 1.44 -26.70
N GLN A 2 49.89 0.56 -27.04
CA GLN A 2 48.48 0.75 -26.71
C GLN A 2 48.21 0.00 -25.40
N ALA A 3 47.82 0.73 -24.36
CA ALA A 3 47.34 0.14 -23.11
C ALA A 3 45.87 -0.25 -23.25
N LYS A 4 45.56 -1.53 -23.30
CA LYS A 4 44.20 -2.08 -23.21
C LYS A 4 43.73 -2.03 -21.76
N PHE A 5 42.72 -1.19 -21.47
CA PHE A 5 41.99 -1.24 -20.22
C PHE A 5 41.04 -2.47 -20.25
N TYR A 6 41.37 -3.49 -19.46
CA TYR A 6 40.46 -4.56 -19.14
C TYR A 6 39.47 -4.06 -18.08
N PHE A 7 38.26 -3.79 -18.49
CA PHE A 7 37.16 -3.51 -17.58
C PHE A 7 36.69 -4.84 -16.96
N ASN A 8 37.07 -5.06 -15.72
CA ASN A 8 36.83 -6.33 -15.02
C ASN A 8 35.35 -6.44 -14.63
N ALA A 9 34.64 -7.45 -15.17
CA ALA A 9 33.24 -7.79 -14.88
C ALA A 9 32.98 -8.02 -13.36
N THR A 10 34.02 -8.26 -12.58
CA THR A 10 33.97 -8.46 -11.12
C THR A 10 33.59 -7.18 -10.36
N PHE A 11 33.91 -6.00 -10.89
CA PHE A 11 33.57 -4.73 -10.22
C PHE A 11 32.08 -4.39 -10.32
N THR A 12 31.41 -4.82 -11.38
CA THR A 12 29.97 -4.61 -11.58
C THR A 12 29.13 -5.50 -10.65
N ILE A 13 29.63 -6.69 -10.29
CA ILE A 13 28.94 -7.62 -9.38
C ILE A 13 29.06 -7.18 -7.92
N ILE A 14 30.19 -6.60 -7.53
CA ILE A 14 30.42 -6.12 -6.16
C ILE A 14 29.62 -4.83 -5.89
N CYS A 15 29.48 -3.95 -6.89
CA CYS A 15 28.70 -2.71 -6.75
C CYS A 15 27.19 -2.99 -6.60
N LYS A 16 26.66 -4.08 -7.21
CA LYS A 16 25.26 -4.51 -7.01
C LYS A 16 24.99 -5.14 -5.65
N LYS A 17 26.01 -5.57 -4.92
CA LYS A 17 25.87 -6.22 -3.60
C LYS A 17 25.91 -5.24 -2.43
N PHE A 18 26.27 -3.96 -2.66
CA PHE A 18 26.40 -2.91 -1.63
C PHE A 18 25.35 -1.79 -1.74
N ILE A 19 24.52 -1.78 -2.80
CA ILE A 19 23.31 -0.97 -2.83
C ILE A 19 22.29 -1.79 -2.05
N GLY A 20 22.00 -1.37 -0.81
CA GLY A 20 21.00 -2.01 0.04
C GLY A 20 19.77 -2.33 -0.80
N PHE A 21 19.29 -3.55 -0.68
CA PHE A 21 18.10 -4.05 -1.34
C PHE A 21 16.89 -3.27 -0.79
N PHE A 22 16.70 -2.05 -1.27
CA PHE A 22 15.43 -1.35 -1.14
C PHE A 22 14.44 -2.17 -1.95
N MET A 23 13.56 -2.88 -1.27
CA MET A 23 12.41 -3.53 -1.91
C MET A 23 11.60 -2.40 -2.54
N LYS A 24 11.72 -2.30 -3.86
CA LYS A 24 10.98 -1.29 -4.62
C LYS A 24 9.54 -1.77 -4.71
N ILE A 25 8.63 -1.00 -4.15
CA ILE A 25 7.20 -1.25 -4.34
C ILE A 25 6.89 -1.01 -5.82
N ASP A 26 6.50 -2.05 -6.52
CA ASP A 26 6.17 -1.97 -7.95
C ASP A 26 4.69 -2.23 -8.22
N LYS A 27 3.98 -2.89 -7.29
CA LYS A 27 2.58 -3.29 -7.44
C LYS A 27 1.69 -2.72 -6.37
N ILE A 28 0.51 -2.29 -6.78
CA ILE A 28 -0.56 -1.82 -5.89
C ILE A 28 -1.81 -2.66 -6.14
N PHE A 29 -2.25 -3.37 -5.12
CA PHE A 29 -3.56 -4.02 -5.13
C PHE A 29 -4.62 -3.01 -4.77
N ILE A 30 -5.73 -2.98 -5.52
CA ILE A 30 -6.85 -2.11 -5.22
C ILE A 30 -8.15 -2.90 -5.22
N ALA A 31 -8.98 -2.71 -4.20
CA ALA A 31 -10.29 -3.34 -4.11
C ALA A 31 -11.33 -2.40 -3.52
N CYS A 32 -12.58 -2.60 -3.88
CA CYS A 32 -13.69 -1.84 -3.33
C CYS A 32 -14.97 -2.69 -3.27
N ASP A 33 -15.94 -2.23 -2.46
CA ASP A 33 -17.33 -2.61 -2.60
C ASP A 33 -18.05 -1.74 -3.66
N HIS A 34 -19.36 -1.94 -3.80
CA HIS A 34 -20.20 -1.22 -4.75
C HIS A 34 -20.19 0.32 -4.58
N ALA A 35 -19.96 0.83 -3.36
CA ALA A 35 -19.90 2.26 -3.10
C ALA A 35 -18.61 2.91 -3.59
N GLY A 36 -17.54 2.13 -3.73
CA GLY A 36 -16.20 2.60 -4.08
C GLY A 36 -15.85 2.57 -5.57
N VAL A 37 -16.74 2.09 -6.45
CA VAL A 37 -16.42 1.81 -7.86
C VAL A 37 -15.90 3.03 -8.61
N GLU A 38 -16.53 4.20 -8.44
CA GLU A 38 -16.12 5.44 -9.11
C GLU A 38 -14.77 5.93 -8.58
N LEU A 39 -14.62 6.01 -7.26
CA LEU A 39 -13.37 6.43 -6.64
C LEU A 39 -12.22 5.47 -6.98
N LYS A 40 -12.48 4.15 -7.03
CA LYS A 40 -11.50 3.16 -7.47
C LYS A 40 -11.00 3.44 -8.88
N ALA A 41 -11.89 3.76 -9.82
CA ALA A 41 -11.51 4.07 -11.19
C ALA A 41 -10.55 5.27 -11.25
N GLU A 42 -10.84 6.35 -10.51
CA GLU A 42 -9.98 7.53 -10.46
C GLU A 42 -8.61 7.23 -9.81
N LEU A 43 -8.60 6.51 -8.69
CA LEU A 43 -7.35 6.16 -8.01
C LEU A 43 -6.48 5.20 -8.84
N LYS A 44 -7.08 4.29 -9.61
CA LYS A 44 -6.33 3.43 -10.55
C LYS A 44 -5.55 4.26 -11.56
N GLU A 45 -6.16 5.30 -12.14
CA GLU A 45 -5.47 6.17 -13.08
C GLU A 45 -4.37 6.99 -12.40
N ALA A 46 -4.59 7.45 -11.17
CA ALA A 46 -3.55 8.13 -10.39
C ALA A 46 -2.34 7.21 -10.12
N ILE A 47 -2.58 5.97 -9.69
CA ILE A 47 -1.53 4.98 -9.43
C ILE A 47 -0.70 4.68 -10.68
N LYS A 48 -1.36 4.48 -11.84
CA LYS A 48 -0.68 4.27 -13.12
C LYS A 48 0.19 5.45 -13.52
N LYS A 49 -0.30 6.69 -13.34
CA LYS A 49 0.47 7.92 -13.61
C LYS A 49 1.73 8.03 -12.75
N LEU A 50 1.71 7.47 -11.54
CA LEU A 50 2.87 7.38 -10.65
C LEU A 50 3.86 6.27 -11.05
N GLY A 51 3.53 5.44 -12.04
CA GLY A 51 4.40 4.41 -12.58
C GLY A 51 4.29 3.04 -11.90
N TYR A 52 3.26 2.80 -11.09
CA TYR A 52 3.01 1.51 -10.45
C TYR A 52 2.12 0.60 -11.31
N GLU A 53 2.34 -0.72 -11.22
CA GLU A 53 1.39 -1.72 -11.70
C GLU A 53 0.15 -1.75 -10.79
N VAL A 54 -1.05 -1.76 -11.37
CA VAL A 54 -2.31 -1.81 -10.62
C VAL A 54 -3.00 -3.14 -10.85
N ILE A 55 -3.26 -3.87 -9.78
CA ILE A 55 -4.03 -5.12 -9.78
C ILE A 55 -5.38 -4.85 -9.12
N ASP A 56 -6.43 -4.82 -9.94
CA ASP A 56 -7.80 -4.57 -9.49
C ASP A 56 -8.46 -5.88 -9.03
N LEU A 57 -8.80 -5.94 -7.75
CA LEU A 57 -9.46 -7.08 -7.09
C LEU A 57 -10.90 -6.75 -6.66
N GLY A 58 -11.36 -5.51 -6.89
CA GLY A 58 -12.68 -5.07 -6.44
C GLY A 58 -13.79 -5.33 -7.44
N THR A 59 -15.05 -5.09 -7.02
CA THR A 59 -16.18 -5.08 -7.94
C THR A 59 -16.10 -3.92 -8.93
N ASN A 60 -16.63 -4.13 -10.11
CA ASN A 60 -16.88 -3.08 -11.11
C ASN A 60 -18.39 -2.80 -11.28
N ASP A 61 -19.21 -3.43 -10.45
CA ASP A 61 -20.65 -3.33 -10.46
C ASP A 61 -21.12 -2.49 -9.25
N LYS A 62 -22.21 -1.73 -9.44
CA LYS A 62 -22.88 -0.95 -8.38
C LYS A 62 -23.92 -1.75 -7.60
N ASN A 63 -24.16 -3.01 -7.95
CA ASN A 63 -25.00 -3.90 -7.16
C ASN A 63 -24.38 -4.13 -5.78
N SER A 64 -25.23 -4.17 -4.76
CA SER A 64 -24.77 -4.33 -3.38
C SER A 64 -23.97 -5.61 -3.19
N VAL A 65 -22.77 -5.47 -2.65
CA VAL A 65 -21.84 -6.55 -2.31
C VAL A 65 -21.23 -6.29 -0.93
N ASP A 66 -20.73 -7.33 -0.31
CA ASP A 66 -20.16 -7.27 1.04
C ASP A 66 -18.69 -6.85 1.02
N TYR A 67 -18.39 -5.70 1.64
CA TYR A 67 -17.04 -5.13 1.70
C TYR A 67 -15.98 -6.06 2.35
N PRO A 68 -16.32 -6.94 3.32
CA PRO A 68 -15.31 -7.81 3.94
C PRO A 68 -14.68 -8.79 2.94
N ASP A 69 -15.46 -9.27 1.95
CA ASP A 69 -14.95 -10.21 0.96
C ASP A 69 -13.79 -9.61 0.17
N TYR A 70 -13.91 -8.33 -0.18
CA TYR A 70 -12.86 -7.60 -0.90
C TYR A 70 -11.66 -7.26 -0.01
N ALA A 71 -11.89 -7.01 1.28
CA ALA A 71 -10.81 -6.82 2.25
C ALA A 71 -10.00 -8.12 2.43
N HIS A 72 -10.69 -9.24 2.60
CA HIS A 72 -10.06 -10.56 2.75
C HIS A 72 -9.33 -10.99 1.49
N LEU A 73 -9.93 -10.74 0.31
CA LEU A 73 -9.29 -11.05 -0.97
C LEU A 73 -7.99 -10.26 -1.14
N LEU A 74 -8.01 -8.94 -0.91
CA LEU A 74 -6.81 -8.12 -1.02
C LEU A 74 -5.75 -8.55 0.01
N ALA A 75 -6.13 -8.75 1.27
CA ALA A 75 -5.20 -9.16 2.32
C ALA A 75 -4.52 -10.49 2.00
N SER A 76 -5.24 -11.45 1.39
CA SER A 76 -4.69 -12.75 0.99
C SER A 76 -3.68 -12.68 -0.16
N LYS A 77 -3.66 -11.58 -0.91
CA LYS A 77 -2.74 -11.35 -2.04
C LYS A 77 -1.61 -10.40 -1.71
N LEU A 78 -1.65 -9.76 -0.54
CA LEU A 78 -0.66 -8.76 -0.16
C LEU A 78 0.70 -9.41 0.12
N GLU A 79 1.69 -9.01 -0.66
CA GLU A 79 3.08 -9.45 -0.54
C GLU A 79 3.91 -8.34 0.17
N PRO A 80 5.09 -8.66 0.73
CA PRO A 80 5.91 -7.69 1.47
C PRO A 80 6.35 -6.45 0.66
N ASP A 81 6.44 -6.58 -0.67
CA ASP A 81 6.83 -5.56 -1.63
C ASP A 81 5.64 -4.90 -2.34
N CYS A 82 4.43 -5.06 -1.81
CA CYS A 82 3.20 -4.53 -2.36
C CYS A 82 2.48 -3.62 -1.36
N TYR A 83 1.72 -2.66 -1.89
CA TYR A 83 0.75 -1.89 -1.10
C TYR A 83 -0.68 -2.22 -1.51
N GLY A 84 -1.61 -1.97 -0.59
CA GLY A 84 -3.04 -2.15 -0.81
C GLY A 84 -3.83 -0.85 -0.71
N VAL A 85 -4.89 -0.74 -1.51
CA VAL A 85 -5.88 0.34 -1.45
C VAL A 85 -7.27 -0.29 -1.32
N LEU A 86 -8.00 0.06 -0.27
CA LEU A 86 -9.34 -0.44 0.02
C LEU A 86 -10.35 0.69 0.06
N ILE A 87 -11.52 0.49 -0.55
CA ILE A 87 -12.54 1.51 -0.64
C ILE A 87 -13.92 0.91 -0.34
N CYS A 88 -14.66 1.53 0.59
CA CYS A 88 -16.08 1.25 0.77
C CYS A 88 -16.84 2.56 1.01
N GLY A 89 -18.07 2.50 1.46
CA GLY A 89 -18.86 3.72 1.70
C GLY A 89 -18.19 4.69 2.68
N THR A 90 -17.67 4.19 3.81
CA THR A 90 -17.02 5.00 4.86
C THR A 90 -15.54 4.70 5.06
N GLY A 91 -15.03 3.59 4.50
CA GLY A 91 -13.69 3.08 4.75
C GLY A 91 -13.53 2.35 6.08
N ILE A 92 -14.48 2.50 7.02
CA ILE A 92 -14.39 1.95 8.38
C ILE A 92 -14.45 0.42 8.35
N GLY A 93 -15.54 -0.14 7.84
CA GLY A 93 -15.76 -1.59 7.88
C GLY A 93 -14.70 -2.36 7.11
N ILE A 94 -14.31 -1.87 5.92
CA ILE A 94 -13.31 -2.53 5.08
C ILE A 94 -11.91 -2.51 5.72
N SER A 95 -11.56 -1.42 6.44
CA SER A 95 -10.29 -1.34 7.18
C SER A 95 -10.28 -2.26 8.40
N ILE A 96 -11.41 -2.38 9.12
CA ILE A 96 -11.53 -3.34 10.23
C ILE A 96 -11.35 -4.77 9.73
N ALA A 97 -12.01 -5.14 8.62
CA ALA A 97 -11.90 -6.47 8.03
C ALA A 97 -10.46 -6.79 7.59
N ALA A 98 -9.79 -5.85 6.91
CA ALA A 98 -8.41 -6.01 6.47
C ALA A 98 -7.45 -6.22 7.66
N ASN A 99 -7.61 -5.47 8.75
CA ASN A 99 -6.78 -5.57 9.95
C ASN A 99 -7.01 -6.87 10.77
N ARG A 100 -7.87 -7.79 10.34
CA ARG A 100 -7.99 -9.14 10.90
C ARG A 100 -6.93 -10.10 10.37
N HIS A 101 -6.18 -9.72 9.34
CA HIS A 101 -5.13 -10.53 8.75
C HIS A 101 -3.75 -10.15 9.33
N GLU A 102 -2.95 -11.17 9.58
CA GLU A 102 -1.54 -10.99 9.95
C GLU A 102 -0.80 -10.20 8.86
N ASN A 103 0.16 -9.40 9.27
CA ASN A 103 0.97 -8.55 8.41
C ASN A 103 0.19 -7.46 7.63
N VAL A 104 -1.11 -7.29 7.87
CA VAL A 104 -1.88 -6.18 7.33
C VAL A 104 -2.00 -5.06 8.36
N ARG A 105 -1.51 -3.88 8.00
CA ARG A 105 -1.68 -2.64 8.74
C ARG A 105 -2.42 -1.66 7.86
N CYS A 106 -3.75 -1.76 7.91
CA CYS A 106 -4.66 -0.94 7.12
C CYS A 106 -5.03 0.34 7.89
N ALA A 107 -4.70 1.49 7.34
CA ALA A 107 -5.01 2.79 7.89
C ALA A 107 -6.17 3.45 7.14
N LEU A 108 -7.25 3.78 7.85
CA LEU A 108 -8.29 4.65 7.32
C LEU A 108 -7.80 6.10 7.33
N CYS A 109 -7.68 6.70 6.16
CA CYS A 109 -7.16 8.05 6.00
C CYS A 109 -8.18 8.96 5.30
N HIS A 110 -8.15 10.25 5.68
CA HIS A 110 -9.06 11.25 5.13
C HIS A 110 -8.31 12.43 4.48
N ASP A 111 -6.99 12.49 4.67
CA ASP A 111 -6.13 13.58 4.22
C ASP A 111 -4.66 13.11 4.11
N GLU A 112 -3.81 13.99 3.57
CA GLU A 112 -2.36 13.75 3.41
C GLU A 112 -1.63 13.62 4.75
N PHE A 113 -2.09 14.32 5.80
CA PHE A 113 -1.46 14.27 7.12
C PHE A 113 -1.62 12.88 7.74
N THR A 114 -2.85 12.34 7.76
CA THR A 114 -3.11 10.99 8.27
C THR A 114 -2.45 9.91 7.43
N ALA A 115 -2.43 10.06 6.10
CA ALA A 115 -1.75 9.15 5.18
C ALA A 115 -0.23 9.11 5.40
N ARG A 116 0.41 10.27 5.59
CA ARG A 116 1.83 10.38 5.92
C ARG A 116 2.15 9.70 7.26
N LEU A 117 1.40 10.01 8.32
CA LEU A 117 1.64 9.43 9.63
C LEU A 117 1.35 7.93 9.69
N ALA A 118 0.40 7.43 8.89
CA ALA A 118 0.17 5.99 8.73
C ALA A 118 1.43 5.27 8.25
N ARG A 119 2.17 5.87 7.32
CA ARG A 119 3.45 5.33 6.87
C ARG A 119 4.57 5.55 7.89
N GLU A 120 4.83 6.83 8.25
CA GLU A 120 5.96 7.18 9.13
C GLU A 120 5.93 6.46 10.47
N HIS A 121 4.75 6.34 11.10
CA HIS A 121 4.61 5.85 12.46
C HIS A 121 4.20 4.39 12.57
N ASN A 122 3.36 3.91 11.65
CA ASN A 122 2.71 2.61 11.76
C ASN A 122 3.18 1.61 10.69
N ASP A 123 4.03 2.05 9.76
CA ASP A 123 4.44 1.26 8.59
C ASP A 123 3.21 0.61 7.92
N ALA A 124 2.13 1.39 7.76
CA ALA A 124 0.91 0.88 7.15
C ALA A 124 1.19 0.45 5.71
N ASN A 125 0.78 -0.75 5.35
CA ASN A 125 0.94 -1.30 4.00
C ASN A 125 -0.38 -1.32 3.22
N VAL A 126 -1.48 -0.93 3.86
CA VAL A 126 -2.79 -0.75 3.22
C VAL A 126 -3.37 0.59 3.66
N ILE A 127 -3.92 1.34 2.70
CA ILE A 127 -4.69 2.55 2.96
C ILE A 127 -6.16 2.31 2.62
N ALA A 128 -7.07 2.79 3.46
CA ALA A 128 -8.50 2.68 3.23
C ALA A 128 -9.15 4.06 3.09
N PHE A 129 -10.15 4.15 2.20
CA PHE A 129 -10.91 5.37 1.91
C PHE A 129 -12.41 5.15 2.01
N GLY A 130 -13.13 6.18 2.42
CA GLY A 130 -14.59 6.25 2.38
C GLY A 130 -15.07 7.05 1.18
N ALA A 131 -15.61 6.38 0.16
CA ALA A 131 -16.06 7.04 -1.07
C ALA A 131 -17.20 8.06 -0.86
N ARG A 132 -17.94 7.94 0.25
CA ARG A 132 -19.00 8.90 0.66
C ARG A 132 -18.49 9.95 1.65
N VAL A 133 -17.22 9.90 2.03
CA VAL A 133 -16.63 10.73 3.08
C VAL A 133 -15.68 11.77 2.50
N ILE A 134 -14.86 11.38 1.53
CA ILE A 134 -13.85 12.26 0.91
C ILE A 134 -14.03 12.34 -0.60
N GLY A 135 -13.69 13.49 -1.16
CA GLY A 135 -13.64 13.66 -2.61
C GLY A 135 -12.41 13.03 -3.24
N ALA A 136 -12.51 12.71 -4.53
CA ALA A 136 -11.46 12.04 -5.28
C ALA A 136 -10.11 12.79 -5.28
N GLY A 137 -10.15 14.12 -5.34
CA GLY A 137 -8.93 14.94 -5.27
C GLY A 137 -8.17 14.75 -3.95
N MET A 138 -8.87 14.73 -2.81
CA MET A 138 -8.26 14.49 -1.50
C MET A 138 -7.77 13.03 -1.37
N ALA A 139 -8.55 12.07 -1.86
CA ALA A 139 -8.15 10.67 -1.86
C ALA A 139 -6.88 10.44 -2.70
N THR A 140 -6.78 11.11 -3.86
CA THR A 140 -5.58 11.06 -4.71
C THR A 140 -4.37 11.67 -3.99
N ALA A 141 -4.49 12.85 -3.40
CA ALA A 141 -3.40 13.50 -2.68
C ALA A 141 -2.93 12.67 -1.47
N ALA A 142 -3.87 12.12 -0.70
CA ALA A 142 -3.56 11.22 0.41
C ALA A 142 -2.86 9.93 -0.06
N LEU A 143 -3.34 9.32 -1.16
CA LEU A 143 -2.71 8.13 -1.75
C LEU A 143 -1.29 8.41 -2.25
N GLU A 144 -1.08 9.53 -2.96
CA GLU A 144 0.27 9.92 -3.39
C GLU A 144 1.22 10.12 -2.23
N THR A 145 0.75 10.78 -1.17
CA THR A 145 1.52 10.96 0.06
C THR A 145 1.86 9.63 0.71
N PHE A 146 0.89 8.71 0.81
CA PHE A 146 1.12 7.36 1.33
C PHE A 146 2.19 6.62 0.55
N LEU A 147 2.11 6.60 -0.78
CA LEU A 147 3.03 5.86 -1.65
C LEU A 147 4.46 6.43 -1.66
N LYS A 148 4.62 7.73 -1.38
CA LYS A 148 5.91 8.43 -1.36
C LYS A 148 6.58 8.47 0.01
N THR A 149 5.85 8.11 1.09
CA THR A 149 6.33 8.22 2.46
C THR A 149 6.96 6.90 2.93
N GLU A 150 8.17 6.97 3.45
CA GLU A 150 8.87 5.84 4.04
C GLU A 150 8.54 5.70 5.54
N PHE A 151 8.78 4.50 6.08
CA PHE A 151 8.68 4.26 7.52
C PHE A 151 9.82 4.96 8.27
N ALA A 152 9.49 5.73 9.29
CA ALA A 152 10.48 6.48 10.08
C ALA A 152 11.33 5.59 11.01
N GLY A 153 10.92 4.36 11.27
CA GLY A 153 11.65 3.43 12.12
C GLY A 153 11.81 3.91 13.57
N GLY A 154 12.99 3.69 14.16
CA GLY A 154 13.35 4.17 15.47
C GLY A 154 12.35 3.77 16.58
N ARG A 155 11.83 4.76 17.32
CA ARG A 155 10.86 4.51 18.41
C ARG A 155 9.56 3.86 17.92
N HIS A 156 9.21 4.00 16.65
CA HIS A 156 7.98 3.45 16.05
C HIS A 156 8.12 1.96 15.77
N GLU A 157 9.29 1.47 15.39
CA GLU A 157 9.54 0.06 15.09
C GLU A 157 9.12 -0.88 16.24
N ARG A 158 9.49 -0.53 17.49
CA ARG A 158 9.10 -1.32 18.66
C ARG A 158 7.57 -1.38 18.84
N ARG A 159 6.86 -0.31 18.46
CA ARG A 159 5.38 -0.24 18.57
C ARG A 159 4.73 -1.04 17.47
N VAL A 160 5.21 -0.93 16.24
CA VAL A 160 4.73 -1.71 15.08
C VAL A 160 4.86 -3.21 15.36
N LYS A 161 6.01 -3.67 15.88
CA LYS A 161 6.22 -5.08 16.28
C LYS A 161 5.27 -5.59 17.38
N LYS A 162 4.52 -4.72 18.03
CA LYS A 162 3.51 -5.08 19.06
C LYS A 162 2.08 -5.03 18.54
N ILE A 163 1.85 -4.68 17.29
CA ILE A 163 0.54 -4.71 16.65
C ILE A 163 0.09 -6.15 16.48
N GLU A 164 1.00 -7.01 16.03
CA GLU A 164 0.73 -8.43 15.87
C GLU A 164 0.55 -9.10 17.26
N LEU A 165 -0.52 -9.86 17.39
CA LEU A 165 -0.76 -10.69 18.58
C LEU A 165 0.26 -11.83 18.56
N LYS A 166 1.13 -11.88 19.56
CA LYS A 166 1.94 -13.08 19.78
C LYS A 166 1.00 -14.18 20.25
N GLU A 167 1.07 -15.35 19.62
CA GLU A 167 0.44 -16.53 20.20
C GLU A 167 0.87 -16.65 21.67
N ALA A 168 -0.11 -16.75 22.55
CA ALA A 168 0.16 -17.04 23.96
C ALA A 168 0.80 -18.43 24.02
N LYS A 169 2.11 -18.46 24.34
CA LYS A 169 2.82 -19.72 24.59
C LYS A 169 2.34 -20.33 25.92
#